data_f62de19a0aa39e9b4f47315eadc81230
#
_entry.id   f62de19a0aa39e9b4f47315eadc81230
#
_cell.length_a   1.000
_cell.length_b   1.000
_cell.length_c   1.000
_cell.angle_alpha   90.00
_cell.angle_beta   90.00
_cell.angle_gamma   90.00
#
_symmetry.space_group_name_H-M   'P 1'
#
loop_
_entity.id
_entity.type
_entity.pdbx_description
1 polymer ?
#
loop_
_entity_poly.entity_id
_entity_poly.type
_entity_poly.pdbx_seq_one_letter_code
_entity_poly.pdbx_strand_id
1 'polypeptide(L)'
;MSVSDYKAEFEKMLNRDYFSKFLHPHRKEAFGQLEKTGFPTRKWEDWRFTNVSTISDGEFNISEIMDAPQNTPNISAYKMEGVDTVVIYNGHYQKELSTVPDGVALLSGLEYLERKNGKFDTANNSPFDLLNSAFTDSGM
;
A
#
# COMPACT_ATOMS: atom_id res chain seq x y z
N MET A 1 -5.21 -19.58 -1.53
CA MET A 1 -5.88 -18.51 -2.32
C MET A 1 -5.13 -18.26 -3.63
N SER A 2 -5.83 -17.91 -4.65
CA SER A 2 -5.24 -17.53 -5.92
C SER A 2 -5.30 -16.00 -6.05
N VAL A 3 -4.64 -15.44 -7.06
CA VAL A 3 -4.77 -14.00 -7.38
C VAL A 3 -6.24 -13.58 -7.53
N SER A 4 -7.14 -14.51 -7.86
CA SER A 4 -8.59 -14.26 -7.94
C SER A 4 -9.23 -13.77 -6.64
N ASP A 5 -8.68 -14.12 -5.50
CA ASP A 5 -9.23 -13.73 -4.21
C ASP A 5 -8.92 -12.25 -3.91
N TYR A 6 -7.76 -11.77 -4.39
CA TYR A 6 -7.41 -10.36 -4.35
C TYR A 6 -8.25 -9.51 -5.32
N LYS A 7 -8.85 -10.14 -6.33
CA LYS A 7 -9.65 -9.43 -7.34
C LYS A 7 -10.85 -8.72 -6.74
N ALA A 8 -11.56 -9.37 -5.82
CA ALA A 8 -12.70 -8.77 -5.15
C ALA A 8 -12.32 -7.52 -4.36
N GLU A 9 -11.20 -7.55 -3.64
CA GLU A 9 -10.69 -6.39 -2.91
C GLU A 9 -10.17 -5.30 -3.87
N PHE A 10 -9.53 -5.69 -4.97
CA PHE A 10 -9.09 -4.75 -6.00
C PHE A 10 -10.27 -4.01 -6.64
N GLU A 11 -11.35 -4.71 -6.98
CA GLU A 11 -12.57 -4.11 -7.52
C GLU A 11 -13.25 -3.19 -6.50
N LYS A 12 -13.31 -3.59 -5.24
CA LYS A 12 -13.79 -2.71 -4.16
C LYS A 12 -12.96 -1.43 -4.08
N MET A 13 -11.62 -1.53 -4.16
CA MET A 13 -10.74 -0.38 -4.13
C MET A 13 -11.01 0.59 -5.29
N LEU A 14 -11.15 0.06 -6.52
CA LEU A 14 -11.42 0.89 -7.69
C LEU A 14 -12.75 1.65 -7.62
N ASN A 15 -13.71 1.12 -6.85
CA ASN A 15 -15.04 1.71 -6.69
C ASN A 15 -15.16 2.67 -5.49
N ARG A 16 -14.12 2.80 -4.68
CA ARG A 16 -14.12 3.73 -3.54
C ARG A 16 -13.77 5.14 -3.99
N ASP A 17 -14.55 6.13 -3.53
CA ASP A 17 -14.38 7.52 -3.97
C ASP A 17 -13.11 8.20 -3.46
N TYR A 18 -12.55 7.72 -2.35
CA TYR A 18 -11.36 8.30 -1.76
C TYR A 18 -10.04 7.80 -2.37
N PHE A 19 -10.09 6.75 -3.19
CA PHE A 19 -8.90 6.33 -3.93
C PHE A 19 -8.74 7.20 -5.20
N SER A 20 -7.53 7.70 -5.42
CA SER A 20 -7.29 8.51 -6.58
C SER A 20 -7.53 7.76 -7.90
N LYS A 21 -8.48 8.28 -8.66
CA LYS A 21 -8.79 7.77 -10.01
C LYS A 21 -7.65 7.98 -11.00
N PHE A 22 -6.74 8.91 -10.71
CA PHE A 22 -5.52 9.15 -11.50
C PHE A 22 -4.67 7.88 -11.63
N LEU A 23 -4.61 7.06 -10.57
CA LEU A 23 -3.82 5.84 -10.54
C LEU A 23 -4.52 4.61 -11.14
N HIS A 24 -5.81 4.70 -11.46
CA HIS A 24 -6.57 3.54 -11.93
C HIS A 24 -5.98 2.86 -13.17
N PRO A 25 -5.48 3.56 -14.20
CA PRO A 25 -4.87 2.91 -15.35
C PRO A 25 -3.65 2.07 -14.95
N HIS A 26 -2.77 2.63 -14.11
CA HIS A 26 -1.59 1.97 -13.59
C HIS A 26 -1.93 0.74 -12.72
N ARG A 27 -2.88 0.91 -11.79
CA ARG A 27 -3.36 -0.18 -10.93
C ARG A 27 -3.92 -1.34 -11.73
N LYS A 28 -4.76 -1.05 -12.75
CA LYS A 28 -5.36 -2.07 -13.63
C LYS A 28 -4.31 -2.80 -14.45
N GLU A 29 -3.31 -2.10 -14.95
CA GLU A 29 -2.21 -2.71 -15.68
C GLU A 29 -1.42 -3.65 -14.78
N ALA A 30 -1.00 -3.19 -13.59
CA ALA A 30 -0.26 -3.99 -12.63
C ALA A 30 -1.05 -5.23 -12.17
N PHE A 31 -2.35 -5.07 -11.86
CA PHE A 31 -3.19 -6.19 -11.47
C PHE A 31 -3.37 -7.20 -12.60
N GLY A 32 -3.60 -6.73 -13.83
CA GLY A 32 -3.70 -7.60 -15.01
C GLY A 32 -2.41 -8.37 -15.32
N GLN A 33 -1.25 -7.80 -15.02
CA GLN A 33 0.03 -8.53 -15.11
C GLN A 33 0.15 -9.54 -13.95
N LEU A 34 -0.25 -9.19 -12.74
CA LEU A 34 -0.25 -10.10 -11.59
C LEU A 34 -1.17 -11.31 -11.84
N GLU A 35 -2.36 -11.10 -12.44
CA GLU A 35 -3.26 -12.21 -12.81
C GLU A 35 -2.60 -13.21 -13.78
N LYS A 36 -1.76 -12.74 -14.69
CA LYS A 36 -1.02 -13.58 -15.65
C LYS A 36 0.17 -14.29 -15.02
N THR A 37 0.89 -13.59 -14.15
CA THR A 37 2.14 -14.07 -13.54
C THR A 37 1.85 -14.99 -12.35
N GLY A 38 0.84 -14.66 -11.56
CA GLY A 38 0.51 -15.36 -10.31
C GLY A 38 1.53 -15.08 -9.20
N PHE A 39 1.28 -15.66 -8.03
CA PHE A 39 2.24 -15.62 -6.93
C PHE A 39 3.38 -16.62 -7.14
N PRO A 40 4.59 -16.31 -6.65
CA PRO A 40 5.72 -17.21 -6.80
C PRO A 40 5.50 -18.48 -5.99
N THR A 41 6.01 -19.56 -6.53
CA THR A 41 6.03 -20.88 -5.87
C THR A 41 7.47 -21.33 -5.66
N ARG A 42 7.67 -22.37 -4.86
CA ARG A 42 8.99 -22.98 -4.69
C ARG A 42 9.60 -23.58 -5.98
N LYS A 43 8.83 -23.64 -7.05
CA LYS A 43 9.32 -24.04 -8.38
C LYS A 43 10.10 -22.93 -9.09
N TRP A 44 9.91 -21.68 -8.65
CA TRP A 44 10.67 -20.55 -9.17
C TRP A 44 12.03 -20.49 -8.49
N GLU A 45 13.10 -20.33 -9.25
CA GLU A 45 14.47 -20.39 -8.74
C GLU A 45 14.71 -19.41 -7.60
N ASP A 46 14.30 -18.15 -7.79
CA ASP A 46 14.48 -17.07 -6.78
C ASP A 46 13.68 -17.32 -5.48
N TRP A 47 12.64 -18.16 -5.56
CA TRP A 47 11.71 -18.42 -4.44
C TRP A 47 11.81 -19.83 -3.88
N ARG A 48 12.80 -20.61 -4.34
CA ARG A 48 12.97 -22.03 -4.00
C ARG A 48 12.99 -22.28 -2.49
N PHE A 49 13.62 -21.40 -1.75
CA PHE A 49 13.79 -21.52 -0.31
C PHE A 49 12.86 -20.60 0.49
N THR A 50 12.00 -19.83 -0.15
CA THR A 50 11.07 -18.90 0.48
C THR A 50 9.63 -19.34 0.25
N ASN A 51 8.92 -19.63 1.34
CA ASN A 51 7.50 -19.97 1.25
C ASN A 51 6.66 -18.69 1.42
N VAL A 52 5.87 -18.34 0.41
CA VAL A 52 4.99 -17.17 0.42
C VAL A 52 3.51 -17.55 0.56
N SER A 53 3.21 -18.80 0.89
CA SER A 53 1.82 -19.26 0.99
C SER A 53 0.99 -18.51 2.02
N THR A 54 1.59 -18.00 3.09
CA THR A 54 0.92 -17.16 4.08
C THR A 54 0.39 -15.85 3.48
N ILE A 55 0.99 -15.36 2.41
CA ILE A 55 0.54 -14.19 1.67
C ILE A 55 -0.45 -14.63 0.58
N SER A 56 -0.06 -15.62 -0.25
CA SER A 56 -0.92 -16.07 -1.34
C SER A 56 -2.24 -16.68 -0.86
N ASP A 57 -2.26 -17.29 0.30
CA ASP A 57 -3.41 -17.99 0.88
C ASP A 57 -4.10 -17.18 2.00
N GLY A 58 -3.55 -16.01 2.35
CA GLY A 58 -4.09 -15.13 3.38
C GLY A 58 -5.32 -14.36 2.90
N GLU A 59 -6.28 -14.15 3.80
CA GLU A 59 -7.42 -13.26 3.57
C GLU A 59 -7.04 -11.85 4.01
N PHE A 60 -6.94 -10.93 3.06
CA PHE A 60 -6.63 -9.54 3.30
C PHE A 60 -7.78 -8.66 2.84
N ASN A 61 -8.11 -7.67 3.65
CA ASN A 61 -9.05 -6.63 3.29
C ASN A 61 -8.31 -5.30 3.18
N ILE A 62 -8.76 -4.46 2.26
CA ILE A 62 -8.26 -3.08 2.18
C ILE A 62 -8.67 -2.37 3.46
N SER A 63 -7.71 -1.73 4.12
CA SER A 63 -8.00 -0.91 5.30
C SER A 63 -8.92 0.26 4.91
N GLU A 64 -9.88 0.56 5.78
CA GLU A 64 -10.68 1.76 5.61
C GLU A 64 -9.91 2.97 6.14
N ILE A 65 -10.11 4.12 5.49
CA ILE A 65 -9.62 5.38 6.03
C ILE A 65 -10.35 5.61 7.35
N MET A 66 -9.58 5.63 8.42
CA MET A 66 -10.09 5.94 9.75
C MET A 66 -9.51 7.28 10.17
N ASP A 67 -10.38 8.24 10.47
CA ASP A 67 -9.96 9.55 10.97
C ASP A 67 -9.20 9.43 12.30
N ALA A 68 -9.53 8.42 13.09
CA ALA A 68 -8.73 7.95 14.20
C ALA A 68 -9.06 6.46 14.44
N PRO A 69 -8.10 5.61 14.79
CA PRO A 69 -8.41 4.24 15.18
C PRO A 69 -9.33 4.26 16.40
N GLN A 70 -10.41 3.49 16.39
CA GLN A 70 -11.34 3.38 17.52
C GLN A 70 -10.62 2.97 18.82
N ASN A 71 -9.53 2.25 18.70
CA ASN A 71 -8.58 1.97 19.76
C ASN A 71 -7.24 2.59 19.35
N THR A 72 -7.01 3.83 19.72
CA THR A 72 -5.72 4.49 19.46
C THR A 72 -4.60 3.66 20.07
N PRO A 73 -3.68 3.14 19.27
CA PRO A 73 -2.58 2.36 19.81
C PRO A 73 -1.74 3.23 20.74
N ASN A 74 -1.31 2.68 21.86
CA ASN A 74 -0.38 3.38 22.73
C ASN A 74 0.99 3.44 22.08
N ILE A 75 1.29 4.58 21.46
CA ILE A 75 2.57 4.82 20.77
C ILE A 75 3.63 5.45 21.67
N SER A 76 3.31 5.72 22.96
CA SER A 76 4.22 6.40 23.88
C SER A 76 5.54 5.64 24.08
N ALA A 77 5.51 4.32 24.01
CA ALA A 77 6.71 3.47 24.11
C ALA A 77 7.66 3.62 22.91
N TYR A 78 7.17 4.17 21.79
CA TYR A 78 7.97 4.35 20.55
C TYR A 78 8.37 5.81 20.32
N LYS A 79 7.81 6.75 21.11
CA LYS A 79 8.20 8.17 21.02
C LYS A 79 9.51 8.40 21.75
N MET A 80 10.41 9.14 21.11
CA MET A 80 11.66 9.62 21.72
C MET A 80 11.52 11.09 22.09
N GLU A 81 12.06 11.47 23.22
CA GLU A 81 12.06 12.86 23.66
C GLU A 81 12.88 13.74 22.69
N GLY A 82 12.32 14.88 22.29
CA GLY A 82 12.96 15.82 21.35
C GLY A 82 12.98 15.36 19.89
N VAL A 83 12.25 14.30 19.54
CA VAL A 83 12.16 13.79 18.17
C VAL A 83 10.73 13.91 17.64
N ASP A 84 10.60 14.54 16.46
CA ASP A 84 9.33 14.57 15.76
C ASP A 84 8.99 13.19 15.20
N THR A 85 7.72 12.82 15.31
CA THR A 85 7.25 11.47 14.98
C THR A 85 6.10 11.54 13.99
N VAL A 86 6.23 10.89 12.85
CA VAL A 86 5.12 10.67 11.91
C VAL A 86 4.54 9.30 12.15
N VAL A 87 3.24 9.25 12.40
CA VAL A 87 2.51 8.00 12.66
C VAL A 87 1.67 7.63 11.45
N ILE A 88 1.90 6.42 10.96
CA ILE A 88 1.11 5.80 9.90
C ILE A 88 0.47 4.54 10.51
N TYR A 89 -0.85 4.46 10.47
CA TYR A 89 -1.61 3.33 10.98
C TYR A 89 -2.37 2.65 9.84
N ASN A 90 -2.10 1.40 9.60
CA ASN A 90 -2.67 0.65 8.47
C ASN A 90 -2.55 1.38 7.12
N GLY A 91 -1.42 2.03 6.87
CA GLY A 91 -1.20 2.80 5.64
C GLY A 91 -1.74 4.24 5.66
N HIS A 92 -2.46 4.66 6.69
CA HIS A 92 -3.06 5.99 6.78
C HIS A 92 -2.34 6.88 7.79
N TYR A 93 -2.03 8.11 7.38
CA TYR A 93 -1.41 9.12 8.23
C TYR A 93 -2.34 9.52 9.37
N GLN A 94 -1.81 9.52 10.58
CA GLN A 94 -2.51 9.88 11.81
C GLN A 94 -2.02 11.24 12.31
N LYS A 95 -2.69 12.30 11.89
CA LYS A 95 -2.32 13.68 12.23
C LYS A 95 -2.27 13.92 13.73
N GLU A 96 -3.30 13.44 14.46
CA GLU A 96 -3.44 13.66 15.90
C GLU A 96 -2.37 12.94 16.74
N LEU A 97 -1.74 11.92 16.17
CA LEU A 97 -0.69 11.14 16.82
C LEU A 97 0.72 11.60 16.40
N SER A 98 0.80 12.44 15.38
CA SER A 98 2.04 12.85 14.75
C SER A 98 2.48 14.23 15.22
N THR A 99 3.78 14.45 15.18
CA THR A 99 4.41 15.77 15.33
C THR A 99 5.23 16.06 14.09
N VAL A 100 5.09 17.26 13.56
CA VAL A 100 5.84 17.70 12.38
C VAL A 100 6.48 19.05 12.70
N PRO A 101 7.79 19.21 12.52
CA PRO A 101 8.47 20.46 12.84
C PRO A 101 8.05 21.59 11.90
N ASP A 102 8.19 22.83 12.36
CA ASP A 102 7.93 24.00 11.55
C ASP A 102 8.83 24.00 10.30
N GLY A 103 8.24 24.37 9.17
CA GLY A 103 8.95 24.44 7.88
C GLY A 103 9.02 23.10 7.13
N VAL A 104 8.50 22.00 7.70
CA VAL A 104 8.37 20.73 7.03
C VAL A 104 6.94 20.54 6.54
N ALA A 105 6.76 20.24 5.27
CA ALA A 105 5.47 19.85 4.70
C ALA A 105 5.42 18.33 4.52
N LEU A 106 4.39 17.70 5.05
CA LEU A 106 4.07 16.31 4.73
C LEU A 106 3.15 16.29 3.51
N LEU A 107 3.50 15.48 2.54
CA LEU A 107 2.69 15.22 1.35
C LEU A 107 2.44 13.71 1.28
N SER A 108 1.24 13.32 0.94
CA SER A 108 1.01 11.94 0.53
C SER A 108 1.79 11.65 -0.76
N GLY A 109 2.20 10.41 -0.96
CA GLY A 109 2.88 9.99 -2.19
C GLY A 109 2.05 10.32 -3.43
N LEU A 110 0.73 10.26 -3.29
CA LEU A 110 -0.21 10.64 -4.33
C LEU A 110 -0.16 12.14 -4.67
N GLU A 111 -0.27 13.01 -3.66
CA GLU A 111 -0.14 14.47 -3.87
C GLU A 111 1.22 14.84 -4.50
N TYR A 112 2.28 14.15 -4.10
CA TYR A 112 3.61 14.33 -4.70
C TYR A 112 3.60 13.94 -6.18
N LEU A 113 3.02 12.80 -6.53
CA LEU A 113 2.95 12.31 -7.91
C LEU A 113 2.08 13.21 -8.79
N GLU A 114 0.94 13.65 -8.30
CA GLU A 114 0.07 14.59 -9.03
C GLU A 114 0.80 15.93 -9.31
N ARG A 115 1.49 16.47 -8.31
CA ARG A 115 2.26 17.72 -8.47
C ARG A 115 3.43 17.60 -9.45
N LYS A 116 4.02 16.43 -9.55
CA LYS A 116 5.19 16.17 -10.41
C LYS A 116 4.83 15.66 -11.79
N ASN A 117 3.52 15.50 -12.14
CA ASN A 117 3.10 14.75 -13.31
C ASN A 117 3.83 13.40 -13.39
N GLY A 118 4.04 12.78 -12.23
CA GLY A 118 4.92 11.64 -12.04
C GLY A 118 4.41 10.43 -12.78
N LYS A 119 5.34 9.77 -13.44
CA LYS A 119 5.11 8.43 -13.96
C LYS A 119 5.53 7.44 -12.89
N PHE A 120 4.72 6.43 -12.66
CA PHE A 120 5.16 5.25 -11.94
C PHE A 120 6.14 4.48 -12.80
N ASP A 121 7.32 4.24 -12.26
CA ASP A 121 8.23 3.29 -12.88
C ASP A 121 7.89 1.89 -12.38
N THR A 122 7.36 1.07 -13.27
CA THR A 122 7.08 -0.35 -13.03
C THR A 122 8.28 -1.23 -13.38
N ALA A 123 9.49 -0.73 -13.16
CA ALA A 123 10.73 -1.33 -13.64
C ALA A 123 10.96 -2.79 -13.19
N ASN A 124 10.26 -3.25 -12.16
CA ASN A 124 10.32 -4.65 -11.72
C ASN A 124 8.95 -5.29 -11.83
N ASN A 125 8.85 -6.32 -12.65
CA ASN A 125 7.64 -7.12 -12.83
C ASN A 125 7.60 -8.31 -11.85
N SER A 126 8.17 -8.18 -10.65
CA SER A 126 8.02 -9.24 -9.66
C SER A 126 6.57 -9.30 -9.17
N PRO A 127 6.05 -10.46 -8.80
CA PRO A 127 4.66 -10.58 -8.34
C PRO A 127 4.30 -9.66 -7.18
N PHE A 128 5.23 -9.39 -6.27
CA PHE A 128 4.99 -8.51 -5.13
C PHE A 128 5.08 -7.03 -5.51
N ASP A 129 5.92 -6.66 -6.47
CA ASP A 129 5.94 -5.31 -7.03
C ASP A 129 4.64 -5.02 -7.78
N LEU A 130 4.14 -6.00 -8.52
CA LEU A 130 2.85 -5.91 -9.20
C LEU A 130 1.69 -5.79 -8.21
N LEU A 131 1.71 -6.58 -7.12
CA LEU A 131 0.71 -6.49 -6.06
C LEU A 131 0.74 -5.11 -5.40
N ASN A 132 1.92 -4.63 -5.02
CA ASN A 132 2.11 -3.31 -4.43
C ASN A 132 1.63 -2.20 -5.38
N SER A 133 1.98 -2.28 -6.65
CA SER A 133 1.55 -1.31 -7.67
C SER A 133 0.03 -1.33 -7.89
N ALA A 134 -0.58 -2.52 -7.89
CA ALA A 134 -2.02 -2.67 -8.04
C ALA A 134 -2.79 -2.05 -6.87
N PHE A 135 -2.27 -2.17 -5.66
CA PHE A 135 -2.90 -1.66 -4.44
C PHE A 135 -2.27 -0.37 -3.93
N THR A 136 -1.44 0.30 -4.73
CA THR A 136 -0.89 1.61 -4.38
C THR A 136 -2.02 2.59 -4.09
N ASP A 137 -1.99 3.17 -2.89
CA ASP A 137 -2.96 4.16 -2.45
C ASP A 137 -2.24 5.42 -1.97
N SER A 138 -1.87 5.46 -0.73
CA SER A 138 -1.17 6.57 -0.13
C SER A 138 0.17 6.09 0.42
N GLY A 139 1.24 6.65 -0.09
CA GLY A 139 2.54 6.66 0.56
C GLY A 139 2.76 8.04 1.17
N MET A 140 3.64 8.13 2.12
CA MET A 140 4.11 9.41 2.66
C MET A 140 5.55 9.64 2.24
#